data_335113c5ba4ed0fa8d61de93b239ae1e
#
_entry.id   335113c5ba4ed0fa8d61de93b239ae1e
#
_cell.length_a   1.000
_cell.length_b   1.000
_cell.length_c   1.000
_cell.angle_alpha   90.00
_cell.angle_beta   90.00
_cell.angle_gamma   90.00
#
_symmetry.space_group_name_H-M   'P 1'
#
loop_
_entity.id
_entity.type
_entity.pdbx_description
1 polymer ?
#
loop_
_entity_poly.entity_id
_entity_poly.type
_entity_poly.pdbx_seq_one_letter_code
_entity_poly.pdbx_strand_id
1 'polypeptide(L)'
;MDNKNAHSADASALGFLYQAQYALLRLWNEATYEDAVIYLETLDDVVLESNDQTILEQLKHSLSKNPAAITVASVNLWKTLKAWIDVLPDLDLPKTSLHLVTVADISPTSHLQVLINNNESREGLISALRDEAQRVIQEREDAKAKGIKPLPHAKRASACEAFLNLSNDLQTEIISRIQLKPGQQNIREIEDELAKTLTSVLQKDQSHVAKLMVEWWNRQVIHAHCGKRDKAIHRFELVKRHMEIVADIEHDILVDYFAGEVPPNTYQSHPMVEKQIKLVGGSSAWLQRAVTNEWRARESRSRWATENPTWKEKISKYDARMVEEWFYKHSDICEECEGEASEEKMTKGRELLKWSFYLSTIHIRTCQK
;
A
#
# COMPACT_ATOMS: atom_id res chain seq x y z
N MET A 1 31.88 5.59 15.94
CA MET A 1 31.11 4.33 15.70
C MET A 1 30.18 4.59 14.52
N ASP A 2 30.36 3.83 13.47
CA ASP A 2 29.97 4.16 12.11
C ASP A 2 28.47 4.23 11.83
N ASN A 3 28.03 5.40 11.40
CA ASN A 3 26.69 5.73 10.93
C ASN A 3 26.32 5.08 9.56
N LYS A 4 27.15 4.17 9.04
CA LYS A 4 26.96 3.51 7.74
C LYS A 4 25.90 2.42 7.73
N ASN A 5 25.60 1.80 8.86
CA ASN A 5 24.62 0.68 8.93
C ASN A 5 23.16 1.15 9.04
N ALA A 6 22.88 2.32 9.62
CA ALA A 6 21.54 2.87 9.71
C ALA A 6 20.96 3.23 8.33
N HIS A 7 21.77 3.87 7.47
CA HIS A 7 21.36 4.23 6.11
C HIS A 7 21.10 3.02 5.19
N SER A 8 21.69 1.86 5.48
CA SER A 8 21.48 0.64 4.68
C SER A 8 20.10 0.01 4.97
N ALA A 9 19.65 0.02 6.22
CA ALA A 9 18.36 -0.53 6.61
C ALA A 9 17.20 0.33 6.07
N ASP A 10 17.31 1.65 6.18
CA ASP A 10 16.31 2.59 5.66
C ASP A 10 16.16 2.48 4.13
N ALA A 11 17.29 2.36 3.41
CA ALA A 11 17.27 2.22 1.96
C ALA A 11 16.60 0.91 1.50
N SER A 12 16.83 -0.20 2.22
CA SER A 12 16.19 -1.48 1.93
C SER A 12 14.69 -1.46 2.23
N ALA A 13 14.31 -0.87 3.37
CA ALA A 13 12.90 -0.73 3.76
C ALA A 13 12.13 0.14 2.74
N LEU A 14 12.71 1.27 2.33
CA LEU A 14 12.12 2.14 1.33
C LEU A 14 12.07 1.48 -0.06
N GLY A 15 13.04 0.63 -0.39
CA GLY A 15 13.02 -0.16 -1.62
C GLY A 15 11.80 -1.09 -1.67
N PHE A 16 11.54 -1.83 -0.61
CA PHE A 16 10.38 -2.71 -0.52
C PHE A 16 9.05 -1.94 -0.53
N LEU A 17 8.97 -0.82 0.19
CA LEU A 17 7.77 0.03 0.17
C LEU A 17 7.52 0.62 -1.23
N TYR A 18 8.59 0.96 -1.95
CA TYR A 18 8.49 1.42 -3.33
C TYR A 18 7.92 0.34 -4.25
N GLN A 19 8.45 -0.89 -4.17
CA GLN A 19 7.93 -2.03 -4.94
C GLN A 19 6.43 -2.23 -4.67
N ALA A 20 6.02 -2.20 -3.41
CA ALA A 20 4.62 -2.36 -3.03
C ALA A 20 3.73 -1.27 -3.63
N GLN A 21 4.11 0.01 -3.51
CA GLN A 21 3.31 1.11 -4.02
C GLN A 21 3.34 1.21 -5.55
N TYR A 22 4.48 0.91 -6.17
CA TYR A 22 4.59 0.79 -7.62
C TYR A 22 3.64 -0.28 -8.16
N ALA A 23 3.60 -1.45 -7.51
CA ALA A 23 2.72 -2.55 -7.90
C ALA A 23 1.24 -2.15 -7.83
N LEU A 24 0.84 -1.36 -6.81
CA LEU A 24 -0.51 -0.78 -6.74
C LEU A 24 -0.82 0.06 -7.97
N LEU A 25 0.03 1.05 -8.27
CA LEU A 25 -0.16 1.95 -9.41
C LEU A 25 -0.15 1.18 -10.73
N ARG A 26 0.72 0.19 -10.84
CA ARG A 26 0.83 -0.67 -12.02
C ARG A 26 -0.44 -1.49 -12.25
N LEU A 27 -0.96 -2.14 -11.22
CA LEU A 27 -2.19 -2.93 -11.30
C LEU A 27 -3.43 -2.04 -11.52
N TRP A 28 -3.46 -0.86 -10.91
CA TRP A 28 -4.53 0.12 -11.12
C TRP A 28 -4.61 0.58 -12.57
N ASN A 29 -3.44 0.88 -13.18
CA ASN A 29 -3.35 1.35 -14.56
C ASN A 29 -3.56 0.24 -15.61
N GLU A 30 -3.60 -1.04 -15.21
CA GLU A 30 -3.92 -2.17 -16.11
C GLU A 30 -5.44 -2.26 -16.35
N ALA A 31 -6.02 -1.18 -16.88
CA ALA A 31 -7.47 -1.06 -17.02
C ALA A 31 -8.08 -1.96 -18.11
N THR A 32 -7.26 -2.44 -19.06
CA THR A 32 -7.71 -3.20 -20.24
C THR A 32 -8.11 -4.62 -19.92
N TYR A 33 -7.49 -5.25 -18.89
CA TYR A 33 -7.67 -6.65 -18.57
C TYR A 33 -8.19 -6.83 -17.15
N GLU A 34 -9.40 -7.39 -17.03
CA GLU A 34 -10.03 -7.65 -15.71
C GLU A 34 -9.36 -8.79 -14.96
N ASP A 35 -8.74 -9.73 -15.67
CA ASP A 35 -8.02 -10.89 -15.16
C ASP A 35 -6.62 -10.56 -14.65
N ALA A 36 -6.18 -9.30 -14.75
CA ALA A 36 -4.85 -8.89 -14.32
C ALA A 36 -4.59 -9.24 -12.84
N VAL A 37 -3.44 -9.87 -12.61
CA VAL A 37 -2.94 -10.31 -11.30
C VAL A 37 -1.53 -9.80 -11.10
N ILE A 38 -1.21 -9.41 -9.89
CA ILE A 38 0.15 -8.97 -9.54
C ILE A 38 0.70 -9.79 -8.37
N TYR A 39 2.01 -10.06 -8.44
CA TYR A 39 2.78 -10.73 -7.40
C TYR A 39 3.99 -9.86 -7.05
N LEU A 40 4.41 -9.88 -5.80
CA LEU A 40 5.63 -9.20 -5.35
C LEU A 40 6.62 -10.24 -4.84
N GLU A 41 7.94 -9.99 -5.13
CA GLU A 41 9.04 -10.82 -4.66
C GLU A 41 8.81 -12.33 -4.93
N THR A 42 8.49 -12.65 -6.18
CA THR A 42 8.35 -14.03 -6.66
C THR A 42 9.45 -14.37 -7.67
N LEU A 43 9.20 -14.16 -8.96
CA LEU A 43 10.22 -14.32 -10.03
C LEU A 43 11.02 -13.03 -10.24
N ASP A 44 10.47 -11.88 -9.83
CA ASP A 44 11.12 -10.57 -9.87
C ASP A 44 10.55 -9.67 -8.77
N ASP A 45 11.00 -8.40 -8.68
CA ASP A 45 10.49 -7.41 -7.73
C ASP A 45 8.96 -7.31 -7.84
N VAL A 46 8.45 -7.20 -9.07
CA VAL A 46 7.01 -7.20 -9.39
C VAL A 46 6.77 -8.07 -10.62
N VAL A 47 5.78 -8.93 -10.55
CA VAL A 47 5.31 -9.76 -11.67
C VAL A 47 3.86 -9.43 -11.93
N LEU A 48 3.54 -9.03 -13.16
CA LEU A 48 2.18 -8.81 -13.63
C LEU A 48 1.81 -9.88 -14.65
N GLU A 49 0.70 -10.56 -14.41
CA GLU A 49 0.10 -11.51 -15.36
C GLU A 49 -1.23 -10.94 -15.84
N SER A 50 -1.40 -10.87 -17.15
CA SER A 50 -2.66 -10.44 -17.79
C SER A 50 -2.71 -10.94 -19.23
N ASN A 51 -3.89 -11.33 -19.70
CA ASN A 51 -4.11 -11.76 -21.07
C ASN A 51 -3.09 -12.83 -21.56
N ASP A 52 -2.83 -13.87 -20.77
CA ASP A 52 -1.86 -14.93 -21.05
C ASP A 52 -0.41 -14.43 -21.31
N GLN A 53 -0.07 -13.22 -20.83
CA GLN A 53 1.26 -12.64 -20.87
C GLN A 53 1.76 -12.43 -19.45
N THR A 54 3.07 -12.63 -19.25
CA THR A 54 3.78 -12.39 -18.00
C THR A 54 4.77 -11.24 -18.19
N ILE A 55 4.72 -10.25 -17.31
CA ILE A 55 5.64 -9.12 -17.31
C ILE A 55 6.43 -9.16 -16.00
N LEU A 56 7.74 -9.35 -16.09
CA LEU A 56 8.66 -9.24 -14.96
C LEU A 56 9.20 -7.83 -14.90
N GLU A 57 9.00 -7.14 -13.79
CA GLU A 57 9.42 -5.75 -13.60
C GLU A 57 10.46 -5.66 -12.48
N GLN A 58 11.71 -5.39 -12.88
CA GLN A 58 12.81 -5.13 -11.95
C GLN A 58 12.90 -3.64 -11.67
N LEU A 59 12.75 -3.25 -10.42
CA LEU A 59 12.67 -1.86 -10.01
C LEU A 59 14.01 -1.32 -9.50
N LYS A 60 14.39 -0.12 -9.95
CA LYS A 60 15.58 0.60 -9.48
C LYS A 60 15.18 1.96 -8.92
N HIS A 61 14.88 1.98 -7.63
CA HIS A 61 14.48 3.17 -6.89
C HIS A 61 15.69 4.00 -6.43
N SER A 62 15.51 5.32 -6.37
CA SER A 62 16.45 6.26 -5.76
C SER A 62 15.71 7.44 -5.16
N LEU A 63 16.12 7.87 -3.97
CA LEU A 63 15.65 9.12 -3.35
C LEU A 63 16.47 10.35 -3.78
N SER A 64 17.52 10.15 -4.56
CA SER A 64 18.33 11.25 -5.09
C SER A 64 17.48 12.09 -6.04
N LYS A 65 17.61 13.42 -5.95
CA LYS A 65 16.98 14.35 -6.92
C LYS A 65 17.55 14.16 -8.34
N ASN A 66 18.80 13.73 -8.44
CA ASN A 66 19.48 13.46 -9.70
C ASN A 66 20.13 12.07 -9.60
N PRO A 67 19.38 10.98 -9.82
CA PRO A 67 19.94 9.64 -9.81
C PRO A 67 20.90 9.49 -10.98
N ALA A 68 21.98 8.71 -10.77
CA ALA A 68 22.96 8.47 -11.83
C ALA A 68 22.29 7.74 -13.01
N ALA A 69 22.50 8.24 -14.22
CA ALA A 69 21.98 7.62 -15.44
C ALA A 69 22.44 6.16 -15.58
N ILE A 70 21.55 5.31 -16.08
CA ILE A 70 21.89 3.92 -16.38
C ILE A 70 22.65 3.87 -17.72
N THR A 71 23.78 3.13 -17.72
CA THR A 71 24.62 2.87 -18.88
C THR A 71 24.90 1.37 -18.99
N VAL A 72 25.48 0.92 -20.11
CA VAL A 72 25.91 -0.48 -20.28
C VAL A 72 26.93 -0.93 -19.23
N ALA A 73 27.63 0.01 -18.58
CA ALA A 73 28.58 -0.27 -17.50
C ALA A 73 27.96 -0.26 -16.10
N SER A 74 26.66 0.07 -15.97
CA SER A 74 26.00 0.22 -14.67
C SER A 74 25.82 -1.10 -13.94
N VAL A 75 26.20 -1.15 -12.67
CA VAL A 75 26.02 -2.31 -11.79
C VAL A 75 24.56 -2.75 -11.72
N ASN A 76 23.63 -1.79 -11.71
CA ASN A 76 22.19 -2.07 -11.62
C ASN A 76 21.69 -2.81 -12.88
N LEU A 77 22.13 -2.43 -14.08
CA LEU A 77 21.79 -3.15 -15.30
C LEU A 77 22.27 -4.61 -15.24
N TRP A 78 23.53 -4.83 -14.88
CA TRP A 78 24.10 -6.17 -14.81
C TRP A 78 23.45 -7.05 -13.74
N LYS A 79 23.11 -6.48 -12.58
CA LYS A 79 22.35 -7.22 -11.55
C LYS A 79 20.97 -7.63 -12.06
N THR A 80 20.30 -6.74 -12.79
CA THR A 80 19.00 -7.04 -13.40
C THR A 80 19.11 -8.15 -14.45
N LEU A 81 20.09 -8.05 -15.37
CA LEU A 81 20.34 -9.11 -16.36
C LEU A 81 20.62 -10.46 -15.67
N LYS A 82 21.43 -10.45 -14.60
CA LYS A 82 21.69 -11.67 -13.82
C LYS A 82 20.44 -12.27 -13.21
N ALA A 83 19.59 -11.45 -12.59
CA ALA A 83 18.33 -11.90 -12.00
C ALA A 83 17.45 -12.60 -13.06
N TRP A 84 17.30 -11.99 -14.23
CA TRP A 84 16.52 -12.58 -15.32
C TRP A 84 17.15 -13.84 -15.90
N ILE A 85 18.50 -13.88 -16.06
CA ILE A 85 19.21 -15.09 -16.49
C ILE A 85 19.00 -16.25 -15.50
N ASP A 86 18.95 -15.96 -14.21
CA ASP A 86 18.80 -17.00 -13.18
C ASP A 86 17.41 -17.64 -13.18
N VAL A 87 16.36 -16.89 -13.55
CA VAL A 87 14.97 -17.39 -13.61
C VAL A 87 14.57 -17.89 -15.01
N LEU A 88 15.45 -17.79 -16.02
CA LEU A 88 15.15 -18.24 -17.38
C LEU A 88 14.55 -19.65 -17.50
N PRO A 89 15.05 -20.66 -16.72
CA PRO A 89 14.49 -22.01 -16.81
C PRO A 89 13.01 -22.11 -16.41
N ASP A 90 12.52 -21.13 -15.65
CA ASP A 90 11.15 -21.10 -15.12
C ASP A 90 10.22 -20.23 -15.98
N LEU A 91 10.72 -19.61 -17.08
CA LEU A 91 9.98 -18.67 -17.91
C LEU A 91 9.50 -19.29 -19.23
N ASP A 92 8.25 -19.01 -19.59
CA ASP A 92 7.76 -19.14 -20.96
C ASP A 92 8.14 -17.87 -21.75
N LEU A 93 9.40 -17.84 -22.27
CA LEU A 93 9.96 -16.65 -22.93
C LEU A 93 9.03 -16.05 -24.02
N PRO A 94 8.39 -16.83 -24.91
CA PRO A 94 7.45 -16.29 -25.89
C PRO A 94 6.33 -15.43 -25.29
N LYS A 95 5.90 -15.73 -24.06
CA LYS A 95 4.84 -15.02 -23.34
C LYS A 95 5.36 -14.03 -22.30
N THR A 96 6.69 -13.89 -22.19
CA THR A 96 7.32 -13.09 -21.14
C THR A 96 7.91 -11.82 -21.70
N SER A 97 7.67 -10.68 -21.03
CA SER A 97 8.36 -9.40 -21.23
C SER A 97 9.14 -9.03 -19.96
N LEU A 98 10.33 -8.47 -20.15
CA LEU A 98 11.27 -8.12 -19.09
C LEU A 98 11.39 -6.59 -19.01
N HIS A 99 10.91 -5.98 -17.93
CA HIS A 99 10.91 -4.53 -17.80
C HIS A 99 11.90 -4.05 -16.74
N LEU A 100 12.89 -3.24 -17.15
CA LEU A 100 13.74 -2.49 -16.22
C LEU A 100 13.11 -1.12 -15.97
N VAL A 101 12.58 -0.96 -14.78
CA VAL A 101 11.87 0.25 -14.33
C VAL A 101 12.81 1.07 -13.46
N THR A 102 13.02 2.35 -13.78
CA THR A 102 13.95 3.20 -13.05
C THR A 102 13.49 4.64 -12.96
N VAL A 103 13.77 5.28 -11.83
CA VAL A 103 13.58 6.74 -11.65
C VAL A 103 14.68 7.54 -12.33
N ALA A 104 15.80 6.91 -12.75
CA ALA A 104 16.88 7.57 -13.44
C ALA A 104 16.54 7.76 -14.93
N ASP A 105 17.03 8.85 -15.49
CA ASP A 105 16.97 9.10 -16.93
C ASP A 105 18.04 8.31 -17.70
N ILE A 106 17.84 8.21 -19.00
CA ILE A 106 18.81 7.58 -19.93
C ILE A 106 19.34 8.67 -20.88
N SER A 107 20.65 8.70 -21.04
CA SER A 107 21.27 9.61 -22.01
C SER A 107 20.72 9.35 -23.42
N PRO A 108 20.38 10.38 -24.20
CA PRO A 108 19.94 10.24 -25.60
C PRO A 108 20.96 9.52 -26.50
N THR A 109 22.24 9.55 -26.13
CA THR A 109 23.32 8.89 -26.87
C THR A 109 23.65 7.48 -26.37
N SER A 110 22.91 6.97 -25.39
CA SER A 110 23.14 5.63 -24.83
C SER A 110 22.66 4.53 -25.78
N HIS A 111 23.43 3.43 -25.89
CA HIS A 111 22.97 2.21 -26.58
C HIS A 111 21.67 1.63 -25.96
N LEU A 112 21.32 2.01 -24.72
CA LEU A 112 20.10 1.55 -24.05
C LEU A 112 18.83 2.22 -24.59
N GLN A 113 18.92 3.27 -25.41
CA GLN A 113 17.75 3.95 -26.01
C GLN A 113 16.88 2.99 -26.83
N VAL A 114 17.50 2.02 -27.51
CA VAL A 114 16.79 1.00 -28.30
C VAL A 114 15.86 0.11 -27.45
N LEU A 115 16.02 0.11 -26.12
CA LEU A 115 15.13 -0.62 -25.19
C LEU A 115 13.90 0.17 -24.79
N ILE A 116 13.85 1.47 -25.10
CA ILE A 116 12.68 2.32 -24.86
C ILE A 116 11.70 2.17 -26.03
N ASN A 117 12.23 2.06 -27.26
CA ASN A 117 11.48 1.95 -28.49
C ASN A 117 11.50 0.51 -29.03
N ASN A 118 10.35 -0.12 -29.14
CA ASN A 118 10.27 -1.53 -29.56
C ASN A 118 10.62 -1.80 -31.03
N ASN A 119 10.79 -0.77 -31.87
CA ASN A 119 10.95 -0.90 -33.31
C ASN A 119 12.40 -0.75 -33.83
N GLU A 120 13.38 -0.62 -32.92
CA GLU A 120 14.77 -0.41 -33.28
C GLU A 120 15.58 -1.72 -33.19
N SER A 121 16.57 -1.91 -34.10
CA SER A 121 17.49 -3.03 -34.02
C SER A 121 18.30 -3.00 -32.74
N ARG A 122 18.41 -4.13 -32.06
CA ARG A 122 19.13 -4.28 -30.78
C ARG A 122 20.52 -4.88 -30.93
N GLU A 123 20.96 -5.15 -32.17
CA GLU A 123 22.31 -5.76 -32.46
C GLU A 123 23.47 -4.93 -31.90
N GLY A 124 23.42 -3.61 -32.07
CA GLY A 124 24.42 -2.71 -31.51
C GLY A 124 24.50 -2.72 -29.99
N LEU A 125 23.35 -2.88 -29.32
CA LEU A 125 23.31 -3.03 -27.86
C LEU A 125 23.88 -4.38 -27.42
N ILE A 126 23.54 -5.48 -28.11
CA ILE A 126 24.03 -6.81 -27.79
C ILE A 126 25.57 -6.83 -27.93
N SER A 127 26.13 -6.22 -29.00
CA SER A 127 27.59 -6.08 -29.15
C SER A 127 28.18 -5.28 -27.99
N ALA A 128 27.62 -4.11 -27.67
CA ALA A 128 28.15 -3.28 -26.58
C ALA A 128 28.08 -3.99 -25.20
N LEU A 129 27.08 -4.84 -24.95
CA LEU A 129 26.97 -5.64 -23.73
C LEU A 129 28.05 -6.75 -23.72
N ARG A 130 28.29 -7.42 -24.84
CA ARG A 130 29.37 -8.42 -24.98
C ARG A 130 30.74 -7.81 -24.73
N ASP A 131 31.03 -6.68 -25.39
CA ASP A 131 32.28 -5.97 -25.24
C ASP A 131 32.54 -5.55 -23.80
N GLU A 132 31.54 -4.99 -23.14
CA GLU A 132 31.64 -4.59 -21.73
C GLU A 132 31.82 -5.80 -20.80
N ALA A 133 31.12 -6.90 -21.04
CA ALA A 133 31.27 -8.11 -20.26
C ALA A 133 32.68 -8.72 -20.42
N GLN A 134 33.18 -8.82 -21.66
CA GLN A 134 34.55 -9.30 -21.95
C GLN A 134 35.58 -8.41 -21.30
N ARG A 135 35.43 -7.07 -21.40
CA ARG A 135 36.31 -6.10 -20.73
C ARG A 135 36.38 -6.34 -19.22
N VAL A 136 35.21 -6.53 -18.58
CA VAL A 136 35.15 -6.80 -17.14
C VAL A 136 35.90 -8.08 -16.77
N ILE A 137 35.72 -9.15 -17.52
CA ILE A 137 36.39 -10.44 -17.26
C ILE A 137 37.88 -10.30 -17.47
N GLN A 138 38.34 -9.70 -18.59
CA GLN A 138 39.75 -9.50 -18.89
C GLN A 138 40.48 -8.67 -17.81
N GLU A 139 39.88 -7.54 -17.40
CA GLU A 139 40.46 -6.71 -16.32
C GLU A 139 40.58 -7.46 -14.99
N ARG A 140 39.69 -8.39 -14.69
CA ARG A 140 39.80 -9.25 -13.50
C ARG A 140 40.91 -10.29 -13.62
N GLU A 141 41.05 -10.90 -14.78
CA GLU A 141 42.14 -11.85 -15.04
C GLU A 141 43.52 -11.17 -14.97
N ASP A 142 43.65 -10.00 -15.56
CA ASP A 142 44.87 -9.19 -15.50
C ASP A 142 45.23 -8.78 -14.05
N ALA A 143 44.21 -8.36 -13.29
CA ALA A 143 44.38 -8.02 -11.89
C ALA A 143 44.79 -9.23 -11.05
N LYS A 144 44.20 -10.41 -11.33
CA LYS A 144 44.56 -11.68 -10.67
C LYS A 144 46.01 -12.07 -10.99
N ALA A 145 46.42 -11.97 -12.25
CA ALA A 145 47.78 -12.24 -12.68
C ALA A 145 48.80 -11.32 -11.99
N LYS A 146 48.44 -10.06 -11.74
CA LYS A 146 49.24 -9.05 -11.04
C LYS A 146 49.14 -9.13 -9.51
N GLY A 147 48.36 -10.09 -8.93
CA GLY A 147 48.17 -10.25 -7.50
C GLY A 147 47.38 -9.12 -6.83
N ILE A 148 46.64 -8.31 -7.61
CA ILE A 148 45.87 -7.18 -7.11
C ILE A 148 44.64 -7.68 -6.34
N LYS A 149 44.44 -7.17 -5.12
CA LYS A 149 43.27 -7.46 -4.28
C LYS A 149 42.75 -6.17 -3.65
N PRO A 150 41.40 -5.96 -3.54
CA PRO A 150 40.33 -6.80 -4.10
C PRO A 150 40.29 -6.74 -5.64
N LEU A 151 39.75 -7.79 -6.27
CA LEU A 151 39.62 -7.82 -7.73
C LEU A 151 38.59 -6.75 -8.19
N PRO A 152 38.81 -6.08 -9.33
CA PRO A 152 37.91 -5.07 -9.86
C PRO A 152 36.53 -5.67 -10.21
N HIS A 153 35.53 -4.82 -10.34
CA HIS A 153 34.18 -5.16 -10.80
C HIS A 153 33.44 -6.25 -10.00
N ALA A 154 33.77 -6.43 -8.71
CA ALA A 154 33.21 -7.50 -7.87
C ALA A 154 31.64 -7.54 -7.87
N LYS A 155 30.98 -6.39 -8.02
CA LYS A 155 29.51 -6.29 -7.96
C LYS A 155 28.78 -6.71 -9.24
N ARG A 156 29.51 -6.90 -10.37
CA ARG A 156 28.89 -7.19 -11.67
C ARG A 156 29.61 -8.32 -12.46
N ALA A 157 30.71 -8.80 -11.97
CA ALA A 157 31.52 -9.82 -12.68
C ALA A 157 30.71 -11.10 -12.93
N SER A 158 30.03 -11.63 -11.91
CA SER A 158 29.21 -12.85 -12.06
C SER A 158 28.07 -12.68 -13.06
N ALA A 159 27.53 -11.48 -13.18
CA ALA A 159 26.47 -11.16 -14.15
C ALA A 159 27.07 -11.14 -15.60
N CYS A 160 28.27 -10.54 -15.75
CA CYS A 160 28.98 -10.54 -17.03
C CYS A 160 29.34 -11.98 -17.48
N GLU A 161 29.81 -12.80 -16.56
CA GLU A 161 30.09 -14.23 -16.81
C GLU A 161 28.82 -14.98 -17.23
N ALA A 162 27.73 -14.81 -16.48
CA ALA A 162 26.45 -15.46 -16.80
C ALA A 162 25.94 -15.07 -18.19
N PHE A 163 26.04 -13.79 -18.57
CA PHE A 163 25.61 -13.31 -19.88
C PHE A 163 26.46 -13.90 -21.00
N LEU A 164 27.81 -13.95 -20.85
CA LEU A 164 28.72 -14.52 -21.83
C LEU A 164 28.56 -16.04 -22.00
N ASN A 165 28.10 -16.74 -20.98
CA ASN A 165 27.85 -18.18 -21.00
C ASN A 165 26.56 -18.55 -21.74
N LEU A 166 25.68 -17.60 -22.02
CA LEU A 166 24.51 -17.84 -22.85
C LEU A 166 24.90 -18.03 -24.32
N SER A 167 24.15 -18.83 -25.05
CA SER A 167 24.29 -18.88 -26.51
C SER A 167 23.94 -17.54 -27.15
N ASN A 168 24.49 -17.28 -28.35
CA ASN A 168 24.16 -16.05 -29.07
C ASN A 168 22.68 -15.87 -29.33
N ASP A 169 21.96 -16.96 -29.62
CA ASP A 169 20.52 -16.94 -29.87
C ASP A 169 19.78 -16.57 -28.59
N LEU A 170 20.16 -17.12 -27.43
CA LEU A 170 19.51 -16.84 -26.16
C LEU A 170 19.81 -15.41 -25.68
N GLN A 171 21.04 -14.89 -25.91
CA GLN A 171 21.36 -13.49 -25.65
C GLN A 171 20.44 -12.56 -26.47
N THR A 172 20.24 -12.88 -27.75
CA THR A 172 19.37 -12.12 -28.65
C THR A 172 17.91 -12.20 -28.21
N GLU A 173 17.43 -13.40 -27.88
CA GLU A 173 16.07 -13.63 -27.41
C GLU A 173 15.76 -12.83 -26.14
N ILE A 174 16.63 -12.93 -25.12
CA ILE A 174 16.45 -12.19 -23.85
C ILE A 174 16.44 -10.67 -24.12
N ILE A 175 17.44 -10.17 -24.85
CA ILE A 175 17.53 -8.72 -25.10
C ILE A 175 16.34 -8.25 -25.94
N SER A 176 15.76 -9.09 -26.81
CA SER A 176 14.55 -8.75 -27.57
C SER A 176 13.31 -8.56 -26.70
N ARG A 177 13.28 -9.16 -25.50
CA ARG A 177 12.18 -9.10 -24.55
C ARG A 177 12.29 -7.96 -23.55
N ILE A 178 13.45 -7.29 -23.48
CA ILE A 178 13.67 -6.22 -22.52
C ILE A 178 13.02 -4.93 -22.99
N GLN A 179 12.29 -4.28 -22.08
CA GLN A 179 11.83 -2.91 -22.20
C GLN A 179 12.39 -2.08 -21.05
N LEU A 180 12.91 -0.89 -21.36
CA LEU A 180 13.40 0.06 -20.37
C LEU A 180 12.36 1.16 -20.16
N LYS A 181 11.97 1.38 -18.90
CA LYS A 181 11.02 2.42 -18.46
C LYS A 181 11.77 3.43 -17.58
N PRO A 182 12.43 4.44 -18.17
CA PRO A 182 13.13 5.48 -17.40
C PRO A 182 12.18 6.54 -16.86
N GLY A 183 12.68 7.40 -15.96
CA GLY A 183 11.97 8.57 -15.48
C GLY A 183 10.68 8.26 -14.70
N GLN A 184 10.63 7.07 -14.06
CA GLN A 184 9.45 6.70 -13.28
C GLN A 184 9.38 7.47 -11.96
N GLN A 185 8.18 7.57 -11.40
CA GLN A 185 7.91 8.24 -10.13
C GLN A 185 8.73 7.63 -9.01
N ASN A 186 9.22 8.46 -8.10
CA ASN A 186 9.78 7.99 -6.85
C ASN A 186 8.67 7.71 -5.82
N ILE A 187 9.01 7.06 -4.71
CA ILE A 187 8.04 6.66 -3.66
C ILE A 187 7.20 7.83 -3.11
N ARG A 188 7.73 9.06 -3.13
CA ARG A 188 7.03 10.24 -2.61
C ARG A 188 5.94 10.76 -3.54
N GLU A 189 5.96 10.31 -4.80
CA GLU A 189 5.10 10.79 -5.88
C GLU A 189 4.00 9.80 -6.23
N ILE A 190 4.13 8.52 -5.83
CA ILE A 190 3.19 7.45 -6.25
C ILE A 190 1.78 7.69 -5.74
N GLU A 191 1.60 8.15 -4.49
CA GLU A 191 0.27 8.41 -3.94
C GLU A 191 -0.41 9.57 -4.69
N ASP A 192 0.33 10.65 -4.98
CA ASP A 192 -0.16 11.79 -5.77
C ASP A 192 -0.48 11.36 -7.20
N GLU A 193 0.34 10.49 -7.79
CA GLU A 193 0.11 9.99 -9.14
C GLU A 193 -1.14 9.09 -9.19
N LEU A 194 -1.32 8.22 -8.21
CA LEU A 194 -2.55 7.45 -8.05
C LEU A 194 -3.77 8.37 -7.95
N ALA A 195 -3.69 9.42 -7.12
CA ALA A 195 -4.78 10.39 -6.98
C ALA A 195 -5.20 11.01 -8.31
N LYS A 196 -4.24 11.40 -9.17
CA LYS A 196 -4.52 11.97 -10.50
C LYS A 196 -5.24 11.00 -11.44
N THR A 197 -5.05 9.71 -11.28
CA THR A 197 -5.71 8.68 -12.11
C THR A 197 -7.15 8.41 -11.70
N LEU A 198 -7.58 8.85 -10.51
CA LEU A 198 -8.92 8.65 -9.97
C LEU A 198 -9.96 9.62 -10.57
N THR A 199 -10.06 9.66 -11.89
CA THR A 199 -10.90 10.63 -12.63
C THR A 199 -12.40 10.49 -12.37
N SER A 200 -12.87 9.35 -11.86
CA SER A 200 -14.27 9.12 -11.44
C SER A 200 -14.60 9.69 -10.06
N VAL A 201 -13.60 10.15 -9.32
CA VAL A 201 -13.74 10.73 -7.98
C VAL A 201 -13.67 12.26 -8.07
N LEU A 202 -14.47 12.97 -7.28
CA LEU A 202 -14.38 14.42 -7.20
C LEU A 202 -12.98 14.87 -6.81
N GLN A 203 -12.45 15.90 -7.46
CA GLN A 203 -11.05 16.36 -7.29
C GLN A 203 -10.66 16.58 -5.82
N LYS A 204 -11.59 17.12 -5.01
CA LYS A 204 -11.37 17.36 -3.58
C LYS A 204 -11.15 16.07 -2.77
N ASP A 205 -11.65 14.92 -3.25
CA ASP A 205 -11.64 13.63 -2.55
C ASP A 205 -10.56 12.68 -3.10
N GLN A 206 -9.97 12.97 -4.27
CA GLN A 206 -8.99 12.09 -4.93
C GLN A 206 -7.81 11.72 -4.05
N SER A 207 -7.17 12.69 -3.40
CA SER A 207 -6.03 12.43 -2.50
C SER A 207 -6.43 11.59 -1.29
N HIS A 208 -7.64 11.79 -0.75
CA HIS A 208 -8.14 10.99 0.36
C HIS A 208 -8.40 9.53 -0.05
N VAL A 209 -9.03 9.33 -1.21
CA VAL A 209 -9.26 7.99 -1.78
C VAL A 209 -7.94 7.28 -2.06
N ALA A 210 -6.97 7.96 -2.70
CA ALA A 210 -5.65 7.41 -2.98
C ALA A 210 -4.94 6.94 -1.71
N LYS A 211 -4.94 7.76 -0.65
CA LYS A 211 -4.38 7.41 0.65
C LYS A 211 -5.01 6.13 1.22
N LEU A 212 -6.35 6.03 1.24
CA LEU A 212 -7.05 4.85 1.74
C LEU A 212 -6.77 3.60 0.90
N MET A 213 -6.61 3.76 -0.41
CA MET A 213 -6.19 2.66 -1.30
C MET A 213 -4.77 2.19 -0.97
N VAL A 214 -3.81 3.10 -0.77
CA VAL A 214 -2.42 2.78 -0.39
C VAL A 214 -2.37 2.07 0.97
N GLU A 215 -3.11 2.54 1.97
CA GLU A 215 -3.18 1.91 3.31
C GLU A 215 -3.73 0.47 3.22
N TRP A 216 -4.82 0.27 2.48
CA TRP A 216 -5.39 -1.05 2.26
C TRP A 216 -4.41 -1.96 1.52
N TRP A 217 -3.79 -1.46 0.45
CA TRP A 217 -2.84 -2.19 -0.38
C TRP A 217 -1.64 -2.68 0.42
N ASN A 218 -1.01 -1.81 1.19
CA ASN A 218 0.13 -2.17 2.04
C ASN A 218 -0.22 -3.33 2.99
N ARG A 219 -1.45 -3.35 3.52
CA ARG A 219 -1.94 -4.47 4.34
C ARG A 219 -2.08 -5.76 3.53
N GLN A 220 -2.58 -5.70 2.28
CA GLN A 220 -2.69 -6.88 1.43
C GLN A 220 -1.31 -7.46 1.12
N VAL A 221 -0.34 -6.62 0.78
CA VAL A 221 1.06 -7.02 0.54
C VAL A 221 1.67 -7.70 1.77
N ILE A 222 1.53 -7.10 2.96
CA ILE A 222 2.00 -7.71 4.21
C ILE A 222 1.33 -9.06 4.44
N HIS A 223 0.02 -9.19 4.24
CA HIS A 223 -0.70 -10.45 4.41
C HIS A 223 -0.23 -11.53 3.44
N ALA A 224 0.06 -11.17 2.19
CA ALA A 224 0.61 -12.08 1.18
C ALA A 224 2.00 -12.60 1.58
N HIS A 225 2.89 -11.72 2.04
CA HIS A 225 4.22 -12.12 2.49
C HIS A 225 4.22 -12.93 3.80
N CYS A 226 3.26 -12.67 4.69
CA CYS A 226 3.11 -13.44 5.93
C CYS A 226 2.31 -14.74 5.76
N GLY A 227 1.90 -15.10 4.54
CA GLY A 227 1.09 -16.29 4.27
C GLY A 227 -0.34 -16.23 4.81
N LYS A 228 -0.85 -15.04 5.14
CA LYS A 228 -2.23 -14.85 5.62
C LYS A 228 -3.25 -14.77 4.46
N ARG A 229 -2.78 -14.66 3.24
CA ARG A 229 -3.53 -14.72 1.98
C ARG A 229 -2.64 -15.29 0.89
N ASP A 230 -3.24 -15.61 -0.28
CA ASP A 230 -2.50 -15.94 -1.48
C ASP A 230 -1.58 -14.78 -1.89
N LYS A 231 -0.43 -15.10 -2.52
CA LYS A 231 0.50 -14.11 -3.08
C LYS A 231 -0.08 -13.35 -4.26
N ALA A 232 -1.03 -13.95 -4.98
CA ALA A 232 -1.77 -13.32 -6.05
C ALA A 232 -2.68 -12.22 -5.52
N ILE A 233 -2.51 -10.99 -6.01
CA ILE A 233 -3.41 -9.87 -5.74
C ILE A 233 -4.09 -9.50 -7.05
N HIS A 234 -5.39 -9.76 -7.12
CA HIS A 234 -6.16 -9.57 -8.34
C HIS A 234 -6.64 -8.13 -8.50
N ARG A 235 -6.68 -7.65 -9.73
CA ARG A 235 -7.18 -6.31 -10.07
C ARG A 235 -8.61 -6.08 -9.58
N PHE A 236 -9.49 -7.08 -9.68
CA PHE A 236 -10.88 -6.95 -9.22
C PHE A 236 -10.98 -6.63 -7.72
N GLU A 237 -10.06 -7.14 -6.88
CA GLU A 237 -10.03 -6.83 -5.44
C GLU A 237 -9.74 -5.34 -5.21
N LEU A 238 -8.79 -4.80 -5.98
CA LEU A 238 -8.42 -3.38 -5.93
C LEU A 238 -9.57 -2.48 -6.39
N VAL A 239 -10.21 -2.83 -7.50
CA VAL A 239 -11.37 -2.09 -8.02
C VAL A 239 -12.54 -2.15 -7.05
N LYS A 240 -12.84 -3.32 -6.50
CA LYS A 240 -13.87 -3.48 -5.47
C LYS A 240 -13.60 -2.60 -4.26
N ARG A 241 -12.34 -2.58 -3.79
CA ARG A 241 -11.96 -1.73 -2.65
C ARG A 241 -12.11 -0.24 -2.96
N HIS A 242 -11.72 0.18 -4.15
CA HIS A 242 -11.93 1.56 -4.60
C HIS A 242 -13.43 1.93 -4.56
N MET A 243 -14.31 1.07 -5.10
CA MET A 243 -15.76 1.31 -5.09
C MET A 243 -16.32 1.40 -3.66
N GLU A 244 -15.86 0.54 -2.74
CA GLU A 244 -16.24 0.61 -1.33
C GLU A 244 -15.84 1.95 -0.70
N ILE A 245 -14.59 2.40 -0.91
CA ILE A 245 -14.09 3.68 -0.38
C ILE A 245 -14.92 4.85 -0.92
N VAL A 246 -15.20 4.87 -2.23
CA VAL A 246 -15.99 5.94 -2.85
C VAL A 246 -17.42 5.95 -2.31
N ALA A 247 -18.05 4.78 -2.19
CA ALA A 247 -19.38 4.67 -1.61
C ALA A 247 -19.43 5.17 -0.16
N ASP A 248 -18.44 4.83 0.66
CA ASP A 248 -18.33 5.31 2.04
C ASP A 248 -18.23 6.85 2.11
N ILE A 249 -17.49 7.45 1.17
CA ILE A 249 -17.34 8.91 1.07
C ILE A 249 -18.65 9.58 0.56
N GLU A 250 -19.25 9.02 -0.49
CA GLU A 250 -20.49 9.58 -1.08
C GLU A 250 -21.69 9.47 -0.14
N HIS A 251 -21.83 8.36 0.57
CA HIS A 251 -22.90 8.16 1.53
C HIS A 251 -22.69 8.94 2.83
N ASP A 252 -21.56 9.63 2.95
CA ASP A 252 -21.29 10.51 4.08
C ASP A 252 -21.43 9.81 5.46
N ILE A 253 -21.06 8.53 5.54
CA ILE A 253 -21.25 7.65 6.70
C ILE A 253 -20.11 7.80 7.69
N LEU A 254 -20.43 8.01 8.96
CA LEU A 254 -19.49 7.86 10.06
C LEU A 254 -19.29 6.37 10.37
N VAL A 255 -18.17 5.80 9.90
CA VAL A 255 -17.88 4.36 10.03
C VAL A 255 -17.68 3.96 11.49
N ASP A 256 -18.26 2.86 11.93
CA ASP A 256 -18.01 2.26 13.24
C ASP A 256 -16.75 1.39 13.21
N TYR A 257 -15.58 2.00 13.38
CA TYR A 257 -14.27 1.32 13.35
C TYR A 257 -14.04 0.38 14.52
N PHE A 258 -14.75 0.55 15.62
CA PHE A 258 -14.53 -0.18 16.87
C PHE A 258 -15.66 -1.17 17.20
N ALA A 259 -16.49 -1.49 16.21
CA ALA A 259 -17.51 -2.52 16.36
C ALA A 259 -16.87 -3.85 16.79
N GLY A 260 -17.33 -4.41 17.91
CA GLY A 260 -16.77 -5.66 18.44
C GLY A 260 -15.49 -5.54 19.25
N GLU A 261 -14.76 -4.41 19.17
CA GLU A 261 -13.55 -4.17 19.96
C GLU A 261 -13.86 -3.93 21.45
N VAL A 262 -12.88 -4.21 22.31
CA VAL A 262 -12.97 -3.97 23.76
C VAL A 262 -11.91 -2.97 24.20
N PRO A 263 -12.17 -2.14 25.23
CA PRO A 263 -11.19 -1.20 25.74
C PRO A 263 -9.96 -1.92 26.30
N PRO A 264 -8.76 -1.34 26.17
CA PRO A 264 -7.58 -1.86 26.82
C PRO A 264 -7.73 -1.81 28.34
N ASN A 265 -7.09 -2.72 29.07
CA ASN A 265 -7.18 -2.81 30.53
C ASN A 265 -6.75 -1.54 31.26
N THR A 266 -5.98 -0.67 30.61
CA THR A 266 -5.52 0.62 31.14
C THR A 266 -6.51 1.75 30.93
N TYR A 267 -7.63 1.51 30.22
CA TYR A 267 -8.61 2.55 29.91
C TYR A 267 -9.37 2.95 31.18
N GLN A 268 -9.45 4.26 31.39
CA GLN A 268 -10.23 4.87 32.48
C GLN A 268 -11.40 5.64 31.89
N SER A 269 -12.62 5.18 32.17
CA SER A 269 -13.83 5.86 31.75
C SER A 269 -14.04 7.18 32.53
N HIS A 270 -14.88 8.06 31.96
CA HIS A 270 -15.25 9.27 32.67
C HIS A 270 -15.98 8.93 33.99
N PRO A 271 -15.64 9.57 35.13
CA PRO A 271 -16.21 9.23 36.45
C PRO A 271 -17.75 9.28 36.53
N MET A 272 -18.37 10.08 35.67
CA MET A 272 -19.84 10.16 35.61
C MET A 272 -20.52 8.87 35.09
N VAL A 273 -19.81 8.04 34.31
CA VAL A 273 -20.35 6.76 33.82
C VAL A 273 -20.71 5.86 34.99
N GLU A 274 -19.78 5.68 35.90
CA GLU A 274 -20.02 4.85 37.12
C GLU A 274 -21.12 5.44 38.01
N LYS A 275 -21.13 6.77 38.19
CA LYS A 275 -22.15 7.45 39.01
C LYS A 275 -23.55 7.25 38.43
N GLN A 276 -23.73 7.40 37.13
CA GLN A 276 -25.02 7.22 36.46
C GLN A 276 -25.51 5.78 36.54
N ILE A 277 -24.64 4.79 36.37
CA ILE A 277 -25.00 3.38 36.53
C ILE A 277 -25.45 3.07 37.96
N LYS A 278 -24.72 3.57 38.95
CA LYS A 278 -25.08 3.39 40.36
C LYS A 278 -26.40 4.07 40.72
N LEU A 279 -26.66 5.26 40.17
CA LEU A 279 -27.89 6.02 40.45
C LEU A 279 -29.16 5.25 40.09
N VAL A 280 -29.12 4.46 39.02
CA VAL A 280 -30.26 3.63 38.58
C VAL A 280 -30.19 2.19 39.12
N GLY A 281 -29.25 1.88 40.02
CA GLY A 281 -29.06 0.53 40.54
C GLY A 281 -28.60 -0.49 39.48
N GLY A 282 -27.80 -0.05 38.52
CA GLY A 282 -27.27 -0.90 37.43
C GLY A 282 -26.23 -1.91 37.95
N SER A 283 -26.16 -3.06 37.27
CA SER A 283 -25.22 -4.13 37.60
C SER A 283 -23.79 -3.83 37.10
N SER A 284 -22.81 -4.63 37.56
CA SER A 284 -21.44 -4.58 37.07
C SER A 284 -21.33 -4.84 35.54
N ALA A 285 -22.20 -5.70 35.02
CA ALA A 285 -22.26 -5.97 33.57
C ALA A 285 -22.72 -4.72 32.78
N TRP A 286 -23.62 -3.93 33.34
CA TRP A 286 -24.06 -2.66 32.74
C TRP A 286 -22.95 -1.62 32.78
N LEU A 287 -22.19 -1.56 33.88
CA LEU A 287 -21.02 -0.69 33.98
C LEU A 287 -19.98 -1.05 32.92
N GLN A 288 -19.66 -2.32 32.79
CA GLN A 288 -18.70 -2.78 31.76
C GLN A 288 -19.16 -2.42 30.34
N ARG A 289 -20.46 -2.62 30.05
CA ARG A 289 -21.04 -2.23 28.75
C ARG A 289 -20.95 -0.72 28.51
N ALA A 290 -21.26 0.09 29.54
CA ALA A 290 -21.20 1.55 29.44
C ALA A 290 -19.77 2.04 29.19
N VAL A 291 -18.78 1.48 29.90
CA VAL A 291 -17.35 1.78 29.71
C VAL A 291 -16.89 1.40 28.30
N THR A 292 -17.31 0.24 27.79
CA THR A 292 -17.00 -0.19 26.42
C THR A 292 -17.59 0.75 25.38
N ASN A 293 -18.84 1.15 25.55
CA ASN A 293 -19.52 2.06 24.62
C ASN A 293 -18.91 3.48 24.66
N GLU A 294 -18.55 3.97 25.85
CA GLU A 294 -17.87 5.26 25.98
C GLU A 294 -16.52 5.24 25.28
N TRP A 295 -15.71 4.19 25.48
CA TRP A 295 -14.43 4.03 24.82
C TRP A 295 -14.58 3.99 23.28
N ARG A 296 -15.48 3.15 22.77
CA ARG A 296 -15.75 3.06 21.32
C ARG A 296 -16.17 4.41 20.73
N ALA A 297 -17.05 5.11 21.42
CA ALA A 297 -17.53 6.41 20.98
C ALA A 297 -16.39 7.46 20.94
N ARG A 298 -15.51 7.43 21.92
CA ARG A 298 -14.34 8.34 22.01
C ARG A 298 -13.34 8.04 20.92
N GLU A 299 -12.96 6.78 20.76
CA GLU A 299 -11.99 6.36 19.75
C GLU A 299 -12.52 6.57 18.32
N SER A 300 -13.82 6.28 18.08
CA SER A 300 -14.45 6.55 16.79
C SER A 300 -14.38 8.04 16.42
N ARG A 301 -14.73 8.95 17.36
CA ARG A 301 -14.64 10.40 17.11
C ARG A 301 -13.22 10.85 16.84
N SER A 302 -12.25 10.37 17.62
CA SER A 302 -10.83 10.66 17.41
C SER A 302 -10.39 10.22 16.03
N ARG A 303 -10.77 9.02 15.63
CA ARG A 303 -10.41 8.45 14.33
C ARG A 303 -11.07 9.20 13.17
N TRP A 304 -12.36 9.49 13.24
CA TRP A 304 -13.07 10.29 12.23
C TRP A 304 -12.43 11.67 12.02
N ALA A 305 -12.08 12.35 13.12
CA ALA A 305 -11.44 13.67 13.06
C ALA A 305 -10.01 13.61 12.50
N THR A 306 -9.29 12.51 12.73
CA THR A 306 -7.92 12.32 12.23
C THR A 306 -7.90 11.91 10.76
N GLU A 307 -8.78 11.00 10.35
CA GLU A 307 -8.83 10.50 8.97
C GLU A 307 -9.39 11.55 8.01
N ASN A 308 -10.38 12.32 8.44
CA ASN A 308 -10.92 13.40 7.62
C ASN A 308 -11.19 14.66 8.47
N PRO A 309 -10.27 15.62 8.51
CA PRO A 309 -10.43 16.88 9.24
C PRO A 309 -11.66 17.69 8.82
N THR A 310 -12.17 17.49 7.59
CA THR A 310 -13.39 18.18 7.10
C THR A 310 -14.66 17.67 7.77
N TRP A 311 -14.63 16.49 8.37
CA TRP A 311 -15.77 15.90 9.08
C TRP A 311 -16.06 16.51 10.46
N LYS A 312 -15.26 17.46 10.91
CA LYS A 312 -15.45 18.12 12.21
C LYS A 312 -16.87 18.68 12.40
N GLU A 313 -17.41 19.35 11.38
CA GLU A 313 -18.75 19.89 11.40
C GLU A 313 -19.81 18.77 11.43
N LYS A 314 -19.60 17.71 10.66
CA LYS A 314 -20.46 16.54 10.63
C LYS A 314 -20.50 15.80 11.97
N ILE A 315 -19.34 15.59 12.59
CA ILE A 315 -19.23 14.98 13.93
C ILE A 315 -19.98 15.85 14.95
N SER A 316 -19.81 17.18 14.89
CA SER A 316 -20.54 18.10 15.75
C SER A 316 -22.08 18.02 15.56
N LYS A 317 -22.55 17.93 14.32
CA LYS A 317 -23.98 17.76 14.03
C LYS A 317 -24.50 16.41 14.53
N TYR A 318 -23.72 15.34 14.35
CA TYR A 318 -24.05 14.03 14.88
C TYR A 318 -24.16 14.06 16.41
N ASP A 319 -23.18 14.64 17.11
CA ASP A 319 -23.17 14.74 18.56
C ASP A 319 -24.34 15.60 19.07
N ALA A 320 -24.62 16.73 18.43
CA ALA A 320 -25.75 17.59 18.79
C ALA A 320 -27.08 16.84 18.67
N ARG A 321 -27.29 16.09 17.59
CA ARG A 321 -28.49 15.27 17.41
C ARG A 321 -28.61 14.17 18.47
N MET A 322 -27.53 13.50 18.81
CA MET A 322 -27.50 12.49 19.88
C MET A 322 -27.90 13.06 21.23
N VAL A 323 -27.43 14.27 21.55
CA VAL A 323 -27.78 14.98 22.79
C VAL A 323 -29.26 15.41 22.77
N GLU A 324 -29.78 15.91 21.65
CA GLU A 324 -31.16 16.31 21.47
C GLU A 324 -32.13 15.14 21.66
N GLU A 325 -31.87 14.02 20.99
CA GLU A 325 -32.71 12.81 21.12
C GLU A 325 -32.69 12.26 22.56
N TRP A 326 -31.50 12.28 23.20
CA TRP A 326 -31.39 11.88 24.59
C TRP A 326 -32.19 12.82 25.52
N PHE A 327 -32.14 14.12 25.28
CA PHE A 327 -32.84 15.12 26.07
C PHE A 327 -34.34 14.96 25.97
N TYR A 328 -34.87 14.76 24.77
CA TYR A 328 -36.32 14.52 24.61
C TYR A 328 -36.74 13.26 25.34
N LYS A 329 -36.04 12.15 25.16
CA LYS A 329 -36.38 10.91 25.86
C LYS A 329 -36.27 11.02 27.39
N HIS A 330 -35.28 11.77 27.85
CA HIS A 330 -35.11 12.06 29.28
C HIS A 330 -36.28 12.92 29.83
N SER A 331 -36.71 13.96 29.10
CA SER A 331 -37.84 14.80 29.49
C SER A 331 -39.14 14.01 29.60
N ASP A 332 -39.45 13.20 28.60
CA ASP A 332 -40.62 12.33 28.60
C ASP A 332 -40.66 11.43 29.87
N ILE A 333 -39.51 10.80 30.16
CA ILE A 333 -39.41 9.94 31.34
C ILE A 333 -39.52 10.73 32.66
N CYS A 334 -38.98 11.95 32.70
CA CYS A 334 -39.14 12.80 33.89
C CYS A 334 -40.61 13.18 34.14
N GLU A 335 -41.37 13.51 33.08
CA GLU A 335 -42.80 13.78 33.16
C GLU A 335 -43.57 12.54 33.63
N GLU A 336 -43.28 11.35 33.07
CA GLU A 336 -43.87 10.08 33.49
C GLU A 336 -43.59 9.74 34.98
N CYS A 337 -42.49 10.24 35.52
CA CYS A 337 -42.07 9.97 36.91
C CYS A 337 -42.50 11.06 37.92
N GLU A 338 -43.22 12.08 37.48
CA GLU A 338 -43.65 13.17 38.38
C GLU A 338 -44.61 12.64 39.44
N GLY A 339 -44.22 12.79 40.72
CA GLY A 339 -44.97 12.25 41.85
C GLY A 339 -44.73 10.79 42.22
N GLU A 340 -44.00 10.02 41.41
CA GLU A 340 -43.75 8.61 41.66
C GLU A 340 -42.72 8.34 42.78
N ALA A 341 -42.80 7.12 43.36
CA ALA A 341 -41.83 6.65 44.38
C ALA A 341 -40.41 6.50 43.82
N SER A 342 -39.43 6.52 44.71
CA SER A 342 -37.99 6.41 44.34
C SER A 342 -37.68 5.13 43.55
N GLU A 343 -38.36 4.02 43.85
CA GLU A 343 -38.14 2.74 43.17
C GLU A 343 -38.63 2.76 41.72
N GLU A 344 -39.78 3.42 41.47
CA GLU A 344 -40.34 3.63 40.14
C GLU A 344 -39.40 4.51 39.30
N LYS A 345 -38.91 5.62 39.86
CA LYS A 345 -37.92 6.50 39.25
C LYS A 345 -36.63 5.75 38.86
N MET A 346 -36.16 4.85 39.70
CA MET A 346 -35.01 3.99 39.38
C MET A 346 -35.31 3.04 38.22
N THR A 347 -36.52 2.49 38.16
CA THR A 347 -36.95 1.59 37.08
C THR A 347 -36.97 2.31 35.74
N LYS A 348 -37.61 3.49 35.72
CA LYS A 348 -37.62 4.35 34.51
C LYS A 348 -36.23 4.84 34.10
N GLY A 349 -35.37 5.17 35.06
CA GLY A 349 -33.95 5.48 34.79
C GLY A 349 -33.19 4.31 34.14
N ARG A 350 -33.52 3.06 34.52
CA ARG A 350 -32.94 1.86 33.84
C ARG A 350 -33.46 1.72 32.41
N GLU A 351 -34.68 2.06 32.11
CA GLU A 351 -35.24 2.06 30.76
C GLU A 351 -34.50 3.08 29.88
N LEU A 352 -34.33 4.32 30.38
CA LEU A 352 -33.57 5.36 29.71
C LEU A 352 -32.11 4.89 29.39
N LEU A 353 -31.46 4.29 30.38
CA LEU A 353 -30.10 3.79 30.22
C LEU A 353 -30.04 2.68 29.18
N LYS A 354 -30.96 1.71 29.17
CA LYS A 354 -31.05 0.67 28.16
C LYS A 354 -31.21 1.26 26.76
N TRP A 355 -32.10 2.22 26.62
CA TRP A 355 -32.34 2.91 25.36
C TRP A 355 -31.10 3.66 24.90
N SER A 356 -30.37 4.35 25.79
CA SER A 356 -29.11 5.06 25.47
C SER A 356 -28.03 4.15 24.92
N PHE A 357 -27.98 2.88 25.32
CA PHE A 357 -27.03 1.91 24.77
C PHE A 357 -27.25 1.62 23.27
N TYR A 358 -28.43 1.84 22.74
CA TYR A 358 -28.77 1.61 21.35
C TYR A 358 -28.83 2.90 20.51
N LEU A 359 -28.82 4.06 21.14
CA LEU A 359 -29.04 5.34 20.49
C LEU A 359 -28.03 5.59 19.34
N SER A 360 -26.74 5.38 19.58
CA SER A 360 -25.70 5.54 18.57
C SER A 360 -25.87 4.60 17.37
N THR A 361 -26.31 3.37 17.62
CA THR A 361 -26.53 2.36 16.56
C THR A 361 -27.72 2.74 15.66
N ILE A 362 -28.75 3.37 16.20
CA ILE A 362 -29.92 3.81 15.43
C ILE A 362 -29.51 4.94 14.46
N HIS A 363 -28.70 5.89 14.91
CA HIS A 363 -28.33 7.05 14.10
C HIS A 363 -27.28 6.76 13.03
N ILE A 364 -26.36 5.83 13.27
CA ILE A 364 -25.46 5.36 12.23
C ILE A 364 -26.23 4.70 11.08
N ARG A 365 -27.31 3.95 11.38
CA ARG A 365 -28.16 3.30 10.37
C ARG A 365 -29.13 4.25 9.65
N THR A 366 -29.63 5.31 10.30
CA THR A 366 -30.57 6.27 9.67
C THR A 366 -29.89 7.27 8.76
N CYS A 367 -28.58 7.44 8.82
CA CYS A 367 -27.79 8.15 7.81
C CYS A 367 -27.58 7.30 6.53
N GLN A 368 -28.08 6.05 6.49
CA GLN A 368 -28.07 5.15 5.34
C GLN A 368 -29.35 5.21 4.47
N LYS A 369 -30.27 6.16 4.72
CA LYS A 369 -31.49 6.33 3.90
C LYS A 369 -31.55 7.70 3.27
#